data_54394fc2ccffb250d50d407bf3b00bd3
#
_entry.id   54394fc2ccffb250d50d407bf3b00bd3
#
_cell.length_a   1.000
_cell.length_b   1.000
_cell.length_c   1.000
_cell.angle_alpha   90.00
_cell.angle_beta   90.00
_cell.angle_gamma   90.00
#
_symmetry.space_group_name_H-M   'P 1'
#
loop_
_entity.id
_entity.type
_entity.pdbx_description
1 polymer ?
#
loop_
_entity_poly.entity_id
_entity_poly.type
_entity_poly.pdbx_seq_one_letter_code
_entity_poly.pdbx_strand_id
1 'polypeptide(L)' 'MSYRWVPQTGSFSVQELESADLMHDFDDQGSAEEWLGLFYTDLLNRGVAEVSLFEEDRLVYGPMPLTP' A
#
# COMPACT_ATOMS: atom_id res chain seq x y z
N MET A 1 11.12 -13.47 2.07
CA MET A 1 11.23 -12.02 1.91
C MET A 1 9.87 -11.39 2.02
N SER A 2 9.81 -10.17 2.56
CA SER A 2 8.56 -9.53 2.90
C SER A 2 8.35 -8.30 2.02
N TYR A 3 7.20 -8.23 1.38
CA TYR A 3 6.80 -7.09 0.55
C TYR A 3 5.69 -6.33 1.27
N ARG A 4 5.72 -5.01 1.17
CA ARG A 4 4.66 -4.20 1.77
C ARG A 4 4.40 -2.94 0.98
N TRP A 5 3.16 -2.45 1.05
CA TRP A 5 2.78 -1.19 0.45
C TRP A 5 2.95 -0.09 1.48
N VAL A 6 3.66 0.96 1.09
CA VAL A 6 3.92 2.11 1.97
C VAL A 6 3.18 3.31 1.37
N PRO A 7 2.22 3.90 2.09
CA PRO A 7 1.54 5.10 1.62
C PRO A 7 2.51 6.27 1.55
N GLN A 8 2.48 7.00 0.45
CA GLN A 8 3.44 8.07 0.20
C GLN A 8 2.82 9.46 0.28
N THR A 9 1.64 9.63 -0.29
CA THR A 9 1.02 10.94 -0.44
C THR A 9 -0.46 10.86 -0.04
N GLY A 10 -1.00 11.99 0.43
CA GLY A 10 -2.40 12.08 0.76
C GLY A 10 -2.63 12.54 2.19
N SER A 11 -3.90 12.62 2.56
CA SER A 11 -4.33 13.02 3.91
C SER A 11 -4.82 11.79 4.66
N PHE A 12 -3.89 10.94 5.09
CA PHE A 12 -4.21 9.69 5.75
C PHE A 12 -3.54 9.61 7.12
N SER A 13 -4.07 8.70 7.95
CA SER A 13 -3.47 8.37 9.24
C SER A 13 -2.97 6.93 9.17
N VAL A 14 -1.68 6.72 9.44
CA VAL A 14 -1.10 5.37 9.46
C VAL A 14 -1.80 4.51 10.50
N GLN A 15 -2.12 5.10 11.65
CA GLN A 15 -2.81 4.40 12.72
C GLN A 15 -4.20 3.91 12.27
N GLU A 16 -4.91 4.73 11.50
CA GLU A 16 -6.21 4.37 10.96
C GLU A 16 -6.09 3.23 9.95
N LEU A 17 -5.06 3.26 9.11
CA LEU A 17 -4.81 2.19 8.14
C LEU A 17 -4.49 0.88 8.85
N GLU A 18 -3.72 0.92 9.93
CA GLU A 18 -3.42 -0.26 10.73
C GLU A 18 -4.68 -0.83 11.36
N SER A 19 -5.54 0.04 11.90
CA SER A 19 -6.80 -0.37 12.52
C SER A 19 -7.75 -1.02 11.51
N ALA A 20 -7.68 -0.61 10.26
CA ALA A 20 -8.50 -1.16 9.18
C ALA A 20 -7.87 -2.38 8.53
N ASP A 21 -6.71 -2.84 9.05
CA ASP A 21 -5.98 -3.98 8.53
C ASP A 21 -5.53 -3.78 7.07
N LEU A 22 -5.13 -2.56 6.76
CA LEU A 22 -4.66 -2.20 5.42
C LEU A 22 -3.13 -2.12 5.31
N MET A 23 -2.42 -2.44 6.40
CA MET A 23 -0.96 -2.45 6.44
C MET A 23 -0.48 -3.88 6.57
N HIS A 24 -0.43 -4.59 5.45
CA HIS A 24 -0.03 -6.00 5.41
C HIS A 24 1.37 -6.21 4.88
N ASP A 25 1.97 -7.32 5.30
CA ASP A 25 3.18 -7.85 4.67
C ASP A 25 2.78 -9.02 3.78
N PHE A 26 3.50 -9.20 2.68
CA PHE A 26 3.21 -10.25 1.72
C PHE A 26 4.48 -11.05 1.46
N ASP A 27 4.32 -12.34 1.17
CA ASP A 27 5.45 -13.23 0.92
C ASP A 27 6.07 -13.03 -0.46
N ASP A 28 5.27 -12.53 -1.41
CA ASP A 28 5.75 -12.29 -2.77
C ASP A 28 5.06 -11.07 -3.37
N GLN A 29 5.67 -10.59 -4.46
CA GLN A 29 5.19 -9.38 -5.14
C GLN A 29 3.82 -9.59 -5.77
N GLY A 30 3.57 -10.78 -6.32
CA GLY A 30 2.29 -11.08 -6.96
C GLY A 30 1.13 -10.96 -5.99
N SER A 31 1.30 -11.48 -4.78
CA SER A 31 0.29 -11.38 -3.72
C SER A 31 0.06 -9.93 -3.33
N ALA A 32 1.13 -9.15 -3.22
CA ALA A 32 1.03 -7.73 -2.87
C ALA A 32 0.25 -6.96 -3.94
N GLU A 33 0.52 -7.22 -5.21
CA GLU A 33 -0.16 -6.54 -6.31
C GLU A 33 -1.63 -6.95 -6.39
N GLU A 34 -1.93 -8.23 -6.17
CA GLU A 34 -3.30 -8.71 -6.16
C GLU A 34 -4.09 -8.07 -5.03
N TRP A 35 -3.50 -7.98 -3.84
CA TRP A 35 -4.11 -7.31 -2.71
C TRP A 35 -4.43 -5.85 -3.02
N LEU A 36 -3.48 -5.13 -3.64
CA LEU A 36 -3.68 -3.73 -3.98
C LEU A 36 -4.86 -3.57 -4.95
N GLY A 37 -4.98 -4.47 -5.93
CA GLY A 37 -6.10 -4.45 -6.88
C GLY A 37 -7.45 -4.61 -6.21
N LEU A 38 -7.49 -5.31 -5.07
CA LEU A 38 -8.72 -5.52 -4.31
C LEU A 38 -9.01 -4.35 -3.36
N PHE A 39 -7.99 -3.71 -2.82
CA PHE A 39 -8.15 -2.75 -1.73
C PHE A 39 -7.76 -1.31 -2.07
N TYR A 40 -7.42 -1.01 -3.32
CA TYR A 40 -7.00 0.35 -3.67
C TYR A 40 -8.11 1.38 -3.40
N THR A 41 -9.37 1.00 -3.59
CA THR A 41 -10.50 1.89 -3.32
C THR A 41 -10.60 2.21 -1.83
N ASP A 42 -10.37 1.22 -0.98
CA ASP A 42 -10.38 1.43 0.47
C ASP A 42 -9.27 2.39 0.89
N LEU A 43 -8.09 2.26 0.28
CA LEU A 43 -6.98 3.17 0.54
C LEU A 43 -7.30 4.58 0.10
N LEU A 44 -7.90 4.75 -1.08
CA LEU A 44 -8.34 6.05 -1.57
C LEU A 44 -9.36 6.69 -0.64
N ASN A 45 -10.32 5.90 -0.17
CA ASN A 45 -11.36 6.39 0.74
C ASN A 45 -10.80 6.83 2.09
N ARG A 46 -9.61 6.34 2.44
CA ARG A 46 -8.95 6.72 3.68
C ARG A 46 -7.90 7.80 3.47
N GLY A 47 -7.85 8.39 2.27
CA GLY A 47 -7.00 9.53 1.99
C GLY A 47 -5.64 9.21 1.42
N VAL A 48 -5.36 7.96 1.09
CA VAL A 48 -4.09 7.59 0.47
C VAL A 48 -4.17 7.86 -1.03
N ALA A 49 -3.26 8.67 -1.56
CA ALA A 49 -3.25 9.02 -2.97
C ALA A 49 -2.21 8.21 -3.76
N GLU A 50 -1.09 7.88 -3.14
CA GLU A 50 -0.02 7.13 -3.79
C GLU A 50 0.57 6.11 -2.84
N VAL A 51 1.07 5.01 -3.39
CA VAL A 51 1.75 3.98 -2.60
C VAL A 51 3.04 3.57 -3.30
N SER A 52 3.99 3.07 -2.52
CA SER A 52 5.21 2.46 -3.03
C SER A 52 5.31 1.04 -2.52
N LEU A 53 5.85 0.15 -3.34
CA LEU A 53 6.07 -1.23 -2.92
C LEU A 53 7.51 -1.38 -2.46
N PHE A 54 7.67 -1.87 -1.24
CA PHE A 54 8.97 -2.15 -0.64
C PHE A 54 9.15 -3.63 -0.41
N GLU A 55 10.36 -4.10 -0.65
CA GLU A 55 10.80 -5.42 -0.21
C GLU A 55 11.75 -5.17 0.96
N GLU A 56 11.28 -5.44 2.17
CA GLU A 56 11.98 -5.08 3.41
C GLU A 56 12.29 -3.58 3.41
N ASP A 57 13.55 -3.18 3.33
CA ASP A 57 13.94 -1.77 3.34
C ASP A 57 14.22 -1.22 1.94
N ARG A 58 14.01 -2.04 0.91
CA ARG A 58 14.35 -1.65 -0.45
C ARG A 58 13.11 -1.31 -1.25
N LEU A 59 13.15 -0.17 -1.93
CA LEU A 59 12.07 0.24 -2.84
C LEU A 59 12.08 -0.65 -4.08
N VAL A 60 10.97 -1.35 -4.32
CA VAL A 60 10.81 -2.18 -5.51
C VAL A 60 10.31 -1.30 -6.67
N TYR A 61 9.23 -0.57 -6.45
CA TYR A 61 8.78 0.43 -7.40
C TYR A 61 7.79 1.38 -6.73
N GLY A 62 7.60 2.52 -7.38
CA GLY A 62 6.72 3.56 -6.89
C GLY A 62 7.44 4.88 -6.76
N PRO A 63 6.76 5.92 -6.27
CA PRO A 63 5.35 5.91 -5.89
C PRO A 63 4.42 5.77 -7.10
N MET A 64 3.32 5.08 -6.87
CA MET A 64 2.33 4.81 -7.90
C MET A 64 0.99 5.41 -7.48
N PRO A 65 0.35 6.22 -8.35
CA PRO A 65 -0.94 6.80 -7.99
C PRO A 65 -2.02 5.73 -7.95
N LEU A 66 -2.96 5.89 -7.02
CA LEU A 66 -4.10 4.99 -6.89
C LEU A 66 -5.29 5.46 -7.74
N THR A 67 -5.24 6.69 -8.21
CA THR A 67 -6.25 7.24 -9.11
C THR A 67 -5.81 7.08 -10.55
N PRO A 68 -6.74 6.85 -11.49
CA PRO A 68 -6.40 6.75 -12.90
C PRO A 68 -5.83 8.04 -13.47
#